data_665bcfea21adc8a55da2dcf581c24384
#
_entry.id   665bcfea21adc8a55da2dcf581c24384
#
_cell.length_a   1.000
_cell.length_b   1.000
_cell.length_c   1.000
_cell.angle_alpha   90.00
_cell.angle_beta   90.00
_cell.angle_gamma   90.00
#
_symmetry.space_group_name_H-M   'P 1'
#
loop_
_entity.id
_entity.type
_entity.pdbx_description
1 polymer ?
#
loop_
_entity_poly.entity_id
_entity_poly.type
_entity_poly.pdbx_seq_one_letter_code
_entity_poly.pdbx_strand_id
1 'polypeptide(L)'
;MNTIAVDAMGGDFAPEEVVKGAIQAKNQGVNVVLCGDKNLINPFIGSNEIPVFDYPEVISMDEDPMKAVRSKKNSSIVGCMNLIKEKKAQAVFSAGSTGATLVSAMSILGKQKGIIRPSIASVLPTKDGSVIFLDSGASLEVKPKILFQYGLMGSKLAEILFEIDNPRVGLLNNGEELTKGREVEKAAYKLLSDSSLNFVGNVEGRDFANNKADVFITDGFTGNVVLKTMEGTAKLQSNLFKEALKDNLFKPLLIPVKKALKPVSDLLNPDKTNASYLLGVNGVVTIGHGSSNQRAIKNGIKYTARAIDKEFISKFTNSINQS
;
A
#
# COMPACT_ATOMS: atom_id res chain seq x y z
N MET A 1 -20.23 -1.04 13.15
CA MET A 1 -19.41 -2.04 12.40
C MET A 1 -18.54 -1.28 11.43
N ASN A 2 -17.25 -1.66 11.34
CA ASN A 2 -16.31 -1.01 10.44
C ASN A 2 -16.58 -1.42 8.98
N THR A 3 -16.93 -0.46 8.14
CA THR A 3 -17.29 -0.70 6.73
C THR A 3 -16.20 -0.18 5.81
N ILE A 4 -15.80 -0.97 4.82
CA ILE A 4 -14.80 -0.60 3.81
C ILE A 4 -15.50 -0.32 2.49
N ALA A 5 -15.30 0.87 1.93
CA ALA A 5 -15.70 1.20 0.58
C ALA A 5 -14.65 0.64 -0.41
N VAL A 6 -15.09 -0.19 -1.32
CA VAL A 6 -14.24 -0.84 -2.32
C VAL A 6 -14.52 -0.22 -3.68
N ASP A 7 -13.48 0.30 -4.31
CA ASP A 7 -13.50 0.79 -5.69
C ASP A 7 -13.65 -0.39 -6.65
N ALA A 8 -14.88 -0.72 -7.00
CA ALA A 8 -15.19 -1.91 -7.78
C ALA A 8 -14.78 -1.82 -9.25
N MET A 9 -14.46 -0.62 -9.74
CA MET A 9 -14.05 -0.39 -11.13
C MET A 9 -12.53 -0.17 -11.26
N GLY A 10 -11.78 -0.23 -10.15
CA GLY A 10 -10.34 -0.03 -10.13
C GLY A 10 -9.55 -1.32 -10.31
N GLY A 11 -8.67 -1.35 -11.32
CA GLY A 11 -7.78 -2.48 -11.63
C GLY A 11 -8.01 -3.08 -13.01
N ASP A 12 -7.00 -3.84 -13.47
CA ASP A 12 -6.96 -4.38 -14.85
C ASP A 12 -8.06 -5.43 -15.10
N PHE A 13 -8.55 -6.06 -14.02
CA PHE A 13 -9.58 -7.13 -14.07
C PHE A 13 -10.89 -6.72 -13.38
N ALA A 14 -11.10 -5.41 -13.20
CA ALA A 14 -12.34 -4.88 -12.67
C ALA A 14 -13.49 -4.99 -13.70
N PRO A 15 -14.75 -5.16 -13.26
CA PRO A 15 -15.17 -5.32 -11.87
C PRO A 15 -15.09 -6.75 -11.33
N GLU A 16 -14.92 -7.76 -12.19
CA GLU A 16 -15.11 -9.18 -11.88
C GLU A 16 -14.23 -9.64 -10.70
N GLU A 17 -12.90 -9.49 -10.79
CA GLU A 17 -11.98 -9.94 -9.75
C GLU A 17 -12.13 -9.13 -8.46
N VAL A 18 -12.48 -7.83 -8.58
CA VAL A 18 -12.71 -6.97 -7.41
C VAL A 18 -13.95 -7.40 -6.64
N VAL A 19 -15.06 -7.63 -7.35
CA VAL A 19 -16.32 -8.09 -6.73
C VAL A 19 -16.15 -9.46 -6.08
N LYS A 20 -15.52 -10.42 -6.78
CA LYS A 20 -15.23 -11.76 -6.22
C LYS A 20 -14.35 -11.69 -4.96
N GLY A 21 -13.32 -10.82 -4.98
CA GLY A 21 -12.47 -10.60 -3.82
C GLY A 21 -13.21 -9.97 -2.64
N ALA A 22 -14.08 -9.00 -2.91
CA ALA A 22 -14.93 -8.37 -1.90
C ALA A 22 -15.92 -9.37 -1.26
N ILE A 23 -16.54 -10.24 -2.06
CA ILE A 23 -17.38 -11.35 -1.56
C ILE A 23 -16.58 -12.26 -0.62
N GLN A 24 -15.38 -12.66 -1.04
CA GLN A 24 -14.51 -13.50 -0.19
C GLN A 24 -14.11 -12.81 1.12
N ALA A 25 -13.90 -11.49 1.11
CA ALA A 25 -13.60 -10.72 2.32
C ALA A 25 -14.83 -10.65 3.24
N LYS A 26 -16.01 -10.38 2.67
CA LYS A 26 -17.28 -10.39 3.41
C LYS A 26 -17.54 -11.74 4.10
N ASN A 27 -17.33 -12.84 3.38
CA ASN A 27 -17.50 -14.20 3.92
C ASN A 27 -16.51 -14.52 5.06
N GLN A 28 -15.47 -13.68 5.24
CA GLN A 28 -14.52 -13.74 6.35
C GLN A 28 -14.80 -12.68 7.43
N GLY A 29 -15.98 -12.10 7.44
CA GLY A 29 -16.46 -11.18 8.48
C GLY A 29 -16.11 -9.70 8.27
N VAL A 30 -15.59 -9.31 7.09
CA VAL A 30 -15.32 -7.90 6.78
C VAL A 30 -16.55 -7.25 6.14
N ASN A 31 -17.05 -6.14 6.72
CA ASN A 31 -18.12 -5.39 6.09
C ASN A 31 -17.58 -4.57 4.92
N VAL A 32 -18.18 -4.78 3.76
CA VAL A 32 -17.80 -4.11 2.51
C VAL A 32 -19.00 -3.49 1.82
N VAL A 33 -18.77 -2.38 1.15
CA VAL A 33 -19.69 -1.77 0.18
C VAL A 33 -18.92 -1.54 -1.12
N LEU A 34 -19.59 -1.65 -2.25
CA LEU A 34 -18.97 -1.47 -3.57
C LEU A 34 -19.37 -0.11 -4.13
N CYS A 35 -18.41 0.59 -4.76
CA CYS A 35 -18.66 1.79 -5.55
C CYS A 35 -18.33 1.49 -7.02
N GLY A 36 -19.26 1.76 -7.92
CA GLY A 36 -19.05 1.55 -9.36
C GLY A 36 -20.37 1.45 -10.13
N ASP A 37 -20.28 1.08 -11.39
CA ASP A 37 -21.47 0.88 -12.25
C ASP A 37 -22.27 -0.35 -11.80
N LYS A 38 -23.46 -0.12 -11.29
CA LYS A 38 -24.36 -1.19 -10.83
C LYS A 38 -24.65 -2.24 -11.89
N ASN A 39 -24.78 -1.83 -13.14
CA ASN A 39 -25.11 -2.76 -14.23
C ASN A 39 -23.96 -3.73 -14.50
N LEU A 40 -22.71 -3.25 -14.36
CA LEU A 40 -21.51 -4.06 -14.54
C LEU A 40 -21.17 -4.91 -13.32
N ILE A 41 -21.52 -4.45 -12.11
CA ILE A 41 -21.21 -5.11 -10.83
C ILE A 41 -22.23 -6.22 -10.50
N ASN A 42 -23.53 -5.97 -10.68
CA ASN A 42 -24.60 -6.88 -10.25
C ASN A 42 -24.48 -8.32 -10.78
N PRO A 43 -24.07 -8.56 -12.03
CA PRO A 43 -23.88 -9.93 -12.53
C PRO A 43 -22.91 -10.79 -11.71
N PHE A 44 -21.91 -10.17 -11.05
CA PHE A 44 -20.89 -10.85 -10.25
C PHE A 44 -21.25 -11.00 -8.76
N ILE A 45 -22.21 -10.23 -8.26
CA ILE A 45 -22.65 -10.31 -6.86
C ILE A 45 -23.47 -11.60 -6.62
N GLY A 46 -24.31 -11.96 -7.57
CA GLY A 46 -25.21 -13.12 -7.44
C GLY A 46 -26.15 -12.97 -6.25
N SER A 47 -26.23 -14.00 -5.40
CA SER A 47 -27.05 -14.02 -4.18
C SER A 47 -26.37 -13.34 -2.97
N ASN A 48 -25.18 -12.77 -3.14
CA ASN A 48 -24.47 -12.11 -2.03
C ASN A 48 -25.06 -10.71 -1.78
N GLU A 49 -25.45 -10.44 -0.54
CA GLU A 49 -25.98 -9.14 -0.13
C GLU A 49 -24.85 -8.15 0.15
N ILE A 50 -24.29 -7.52 -0.90
CA ILE A 50 -23.31 -6.44 -0.77
C ILE A 50 -23.95 -5.15 -1.30
N PRO A 51 -24.01 -4.06 -0.49
CA PRO A 51 -24.53 -2.79 -0.96
C PRO A 51 -23.66 -2.23 -2.09
N VAL A 52 -24.29 -1.76 -3.17
CA VAL A 52 -23.63 -1.08 -4.28
C VAL A 52 -24.08 0.37 -4.35
N PHE A 53 -23.12 1.27 -4.31
CA PHE A 53 -23.30 2.69 -4.56
C PHE A 53 -22.97 2.98 -6.02
N ASP A 54 -23.94 3.57 -6.73
CA ASP A 54 -23.83 3.77 -8.18
C ASP A 54 -22.95 4.96 -8.53
N TYR A 55 -21.75 4.65 -9.03
CA TYR A 55 -20.73 5.59 -9.50
C TYR A 55 -20.17 5.05 -10.81
N PRO A 56 -20.87 5.27 -11.94
CA PRO A 56 -20.57 4.57 -13.20
C PRO A 56 -19.33 5.04 -13.94
N GLU A 57 -18.77 6.22 -13.61
CA GLU A 57 -17.57 6.69 -14.28
C GLU A 57 -16.32 5.96 -13.77
N VAL A 58 -15.38 5.72 -14.68
CA VAL A 58 -14.11 5.05 -14.41
C VAL A 58 -12.95 5.99 -14.75
N ILE A 59 -11.98 6.10 -13.85
CA ILE A 59 -10.69 6.75 -14.13
C ILE A 59 -9.70 5.65 -14.50
N SER A 60 -9.23 5.65 -15.76
CA SER A 60 -8.27 4.66 -16.23
C SER A 60 -6.85 4.96 -15.76
N MET A 61 -5.95 3.95 -15.90
CA MET A 61 -4.57 4.03 -15.39
C MET A 61 -3.70 5.05 -16.15
N ASP A 62 -4.02 5.34 -17.39
CA ASP A 62 -3.30 6.21 -18.32
C ASP A 62 -3.80 7.66 -18.32
N GLU A 63 -4.90 7.96 -17.64
CA GLU A 63 -5.42 9.32 -17.53
C GLU A 63 -4.59 10.18 -16.56
N ASP A 64 -4.47 11.48 -16.88
CA ASP A 64 -3.94 12.46 -15.94
C ASP A 64 -4.81 12.52 -14.68
N PRO A 65 -4.27 12.14 -13.50
CA PRO A 65 -5.08 12.02 -12.28
C PRO A 65 -5.77 13.31 -11.86
N MET A 66 -5.11 14.46 -12.02
CA MET A 66 -5.65 15.75 -11.60
C MET A 66 -6.82 16.17 -12.48
N LYS A 67 -6.71 15.96 -13.80
CA LYS A 67 -7.77 16.29 -14.76
C LYS A 67 -8.92 15.31 -14.59
N ALA A 68 -8.64 14.02 -14.51
CA ALA A 68 -9.66 12.97 -14.41
C ALA A 68 -10.52 13.11 -13.15
N VAL A 69 -9.94 13.32 -11.97
CA VAL A 69 -10.69 13.53 -10.73
C VAL A 69 -11.53 14.82 -10.75
N ARG A 70 -11.09 15.85 -11.47
CA ARG A 70 -11.86 17.10 -11.61
C ARG A 70 -13.06 16.93 -12.55
N SER A 71 -12.92 16.19 -13.63
CA SER A 71 -13.97 16.00 -14.64
C SER A 71 -14.94 14.89 -14.30
N LYS A 72 -14.45 13.75 -13.77
CA LYS A 72 -15.24 12.55 -13.45
C LYS A 72 -15.66 12.53 -11.98
N LYS A 73 -16.59 13.42 -11.62
CA LYS A 73 -17.07 13.54 -10.23
C LYS A 73 -17.89 12.34 -9.76
N ASN A 74 -18.40 11.57 -10.69
CA ASN A 74 -19.21 10.38 -10.43
C ASN A 74 -18.39 9.08 -10.67
N SER A 75 -17.07 9.16 -10.54
CA SER A 75 -16.21 7.99 -10.64
C SER A 75 -16.21 7.15 -9.35
N SER A 76 -15.99 5.85 -9.52
CA SER A 76 -16.01 4.87 -8.43
C SER A 76 -15.08 5.25 -7.27
N ILE A 77 -13.85 5.70 -7.57
CA ILE A 77 -12.90 6.11 -6.54
C ILE A 77 -13.33 7.40 -5.81
N VAL A 78 -13.91 8.36 -6.53
CA VAL A 78 -14.50 9.58 -5.93
C VAL A 78 -15.67 9.20 -5.03
N GLY A 79 -16.51 8.26 -5.45
CA GLY A 79 -17.60 7.70 -4.67
C GLY A 79 -17.11 7.08 -3.36
N CYS A 80 -16.06 6.27 -3.40
CA CYS A 80 -15.46 5.70 -2.20
C CYS A 80 -15.01 6.78 -1.19
N MET A 81 -14.36 7.84 -1.66
CA MET A 81 -13.93 8.94 -0.78
C MET A 81 -15.12 9.72 -0.19
N ASN A 82 -16.19 9.91 -0.98
CA ASN A 82 -17.42 10.54 -0.49
C ASN A 82 -18.07 9.72 0.62
N LEU A 83 -18.08 8.38 0.53
CA LEU A 83 -18.63 7.53 1.59
C LEU A 83 -17.87 7.69 2.93
N ILE A 84 -16.55 7.91 2.90
CA ILE A 84 -15.82 8.26 4.13
C ILE A 84 -16.25 9.62 4.65
N LYS A 85 -16.30 10.64 3.79
CA LYS A 85 -16.69 12.00 4.16
C LYS A 85 -18.09 12.04 4.76
N GLU A 86 -19.00 11.22 4.24
CA GLU A 86 -20.38 11.06 4.73
C GLU A 86 -20.50 10.11 5.93
N LYS A 87 -19.39 9.57 6.43
CA LYS A 87 -19.32 8.59 7.55
C LYS A 87 -20.10 7.28 7.29
N LYS A 88 -20.33 6.95 6.03
CA LYS A 88 -20.95 5.68 5.58
C LYS A 88 -19.93 4.54 5.48
N ALA A 89 -18.64 4.89 5.37
CA ALA A 89 -17.52 3.96 5.41
C ALA A 89 -16.39 4.53 6.29
N GLN A 90 -15.53 3.66 6.81
CA GLN A 90 -14.38 4.02 7.65
C GLN A 90 -13.06 3.93 6.91
N ALA A 91 -13.03 3.18 5.81
CA ALA A 91 -11.84 3.03 4.98
C ALA A 91 -12.18 2.85 3.50
N VAL A 92 -11.19 3.09 2.65
CA VAL A 92 -11.23 2.81 1.21
C VAL A 92 -10.16 1.79 0.83
N PHE A 93 -10.54 0.86 -0.03
CA PHE A 93 -9.61 0.01 -0.78
C PHE A 93 -9.84 0.24 -2.29
N SER A 94 -8.76 0.52 -3.03
CA SER A 94 -8.77 0.63 -4.50
C SER A 94 -7.57 -0.10 -5.10
N ALA A 95 -7.78 -0.87 -6.15
CA ALA A 95 -6.73 -1.42 -7.01
C ALA A 95 -6.57 -0.62 -8.32
N GLY A 96 -7.19 0.55 -8.38
CA GLY A 96 -7.14 1.45 -9.54
C GLY A 96 -5.91 2.35 -9.57
N SER A 97 -6.01 3.45 -10.32
CA SER A 97 -4.92 4.42 -10.47
C SER A 97 -4.47 4.99 -9.12
N THR A 98 -3.21 4.75 -8.76
CA THR A 98 -2.58 5.29 -7.56
C THR A 98 -2.67 6.82 -7.51
N GLY A 99 -2.42 7.48 -8.64
CA GLY A 99 -2.52 8.94 -8.76
C GLY A 99 -3.95 9.43 -8.55
N ALA A 100 -4.95 8.77 -9.13
CA ALA A 100 -6.35 9.12 -8.94
C ALA A 100 -6.79 8.92 -7.49
N THR A 101 -6.35 7.84 -6.85
CA THR A 101 -6.63 7.58 -5.43
C THR A 101 -6.03 8.66 -4.54
N LEU A 102 -4.77 9.03 -4.75
CA LEU A 102 -4.09 10.11 -4.02
C LEU A 102 -4.80 11.45 -4.21
N VAL A 103 -5.10 11.84 -5.45
CA VAL A 103 -5.76 13.12 -5.77
C VAL A 103 -7.18 13.17 -5.19
N SER A 104 -7.95 12.09 -5.30
CA SER A 104 -9.29 11.99 -4.74
C SER A 104 -9.27 12.11 -3.22
N ALA A 105 -8.38 11.39 -2.55
CA ALA A 105 -8.22 11.46 -1.09
C ALA A 105 -7.84 12.87 -0.64
N MET A 106 -6.86 13.50 -1.29
CA MET A 106 -6.45 14.87 -0.96
C MET A 106 -7.56 15.91 -1.19
N SER A 107 -8.33 15.74 -2.27
CA SER A 107 -9.37 16.71 -2.64
C SER A 107 -10.63 16.60 -1.78
N ILE A 108 -10.99 15.39 -1.34
CA ILE A 108 -12.26 15.11 -0.66
C ILE A 108 -12.08 14.98 0.85
N LEU A 109 -11.07 14.23 1.29
CA LEU A 109 -10.79 14.01 2.71
C LEU A 109 -9.86 15.08 3.28
N GLY A 110 -8.98 15.63 2.45
CA GLY A 110 -7.97 16.61 2.85
C GLY A 110 -6.78 15.97 3.58
N LYS A 111 -5.76 16.79 3.81
CA LYS A 111 -4.56 16.40 4.58
C LYS A 111 -4.83 16.44 6.08
N GLN A 112 -4.20 15.55 6.82
CA GLN A 112 -4.14 15.65 8.28
C GLN A 112 -3.36 16.90 8.71
N LYS A 113 -3.77 17.46 9.86
CA LYS A 113 -3.06 18.62 10.45
C LYS A 113 -1.61 18.26 10.74
N GLY A 114 -0.69 19.17 10.43
CA GLY A 114 0.75 18.95 10.60
C GLY A 114 1.43 18.21 9.45
N ILE A 115 0.71 17.53 8.58
CA ILE A 115 1.31 16.84 7.42
C ILE A 115 1.66 17.83 6.31
N ILE A 116 2.95 17.86 5.93
CA ILE A 116 3.44 18.65 4.81
C ILE A 116 3.00 18.01 3.50
N ARG A 117 3.24 16.70 3.35
CA ARG A 117 2.93 15.95 2.15
C ARG A 117 2.52 14.50 2.48
N PRO A 118 1.40 14.00 1.95
CA PRO A 118 1.05 12.60 2.05
C PRO A 118 2.09 11.69 1.39
N SER A 119 2.16 10.45 1.83
CA SER A 119 3.10 9.44 1.33
C SER A 119 2.39 8.10 1.13
N ILE A 120 2.87 7.31 0.21
CA ILE A 120 2.45 5.91 0.04
C ILE A 120 3.45 5.03 0.77
N ALA A 121 2.97 4.33 1.80
CA ALA A 121 3.75 3.39 2.58
C ALA A 121 3.43 1.95 2.16
N SER A 122 4.41 1.27 1.61
CA SER A 122 4.32 -0.15 1.27
C SER A 122 4.86 -1.00 2.40
N VAL A 123 4.22 -2.15 2.64
CA VAL A 123 4.70 -3.16 3.58
C VAL A 123 5.41 -4.24 2.77
N LEU A 124 6.72 -4.34 2.94
CA LEU A 124 7.56 -5.28 2.19
C LEU A 124 7.94 -6.47 3.07
N PRO A 125 7.79 -7.70 2.58
CA PRO A 125 8.20 -8.88 3.31
C PRO A 125 9.72 -8.97 3.37
N THR A 126 10.23 -9.44 4.51
CA THR A 126 11.63 -9.77 4.72
C THR A 126 11.75 -11.19 5.25
N LYS A 127 12.98 -11.69 5.41
CA LYS A 127 13.22 -13.02 5.98
C LYS A 127 12.60 -13.19 7.37
N ASP A 128 12.66 -12.15 8.19
CA ASP A 128 12.30 -12.22 9.61
C ASP A 128 11.00 -11.43 9.94
N GLY A 129 10.19 -11.10 8.91
CA GLY A 129 8.94 -10.39 9.11
C GLY A 129 8.59 -9.44 7.96
N SER A 130 8.39 -8.18 8.27
CA SER A 130 8.07 -7.14 7.28
C SER A 130 8.67 -5.81 7.69
N VAL A 131 8.94 -4.95 6.70
CA VAL A 131 9.39 -3.58 6.90
C VAL A 131 8.43 -2.59 6.25
N ILE A 132 8.41 -1.36 6.77
CA ILE A 132 7.69 -0.25 6.15
C ILE A 132 8.64 0.43 5.16
N PHE A 133 8.17 0.64 3.95
CA PHE A 133 8.89 1.36 2.90
C PHE A 133 8.08 2.55 2.41
N LEU A 134 8.63 3.76 2.54
CA LEU A 134 7.98 4.99 2.09
C LEU A 134 9.01 6.07 1.68
N ASP A 135 8.75 6.89 0.73
CA ASP A 135 7.58 7.01 -0.12
C ASP A 135 7.69 6.06 -1.34
N SER A 136 6.67 5.27 -1.61
CA SER A 136 6.70 4.31 -2.73
C SER A 136 6.02 4.83 -4.00
N GLY A 137 5.83 6.17 -4.13
CA GLY A 137 5.38 6.75 -5.39
C GLY A 137 4.38 7.91 -5.31
N ALA A 138 4.16 8.54 -4.16
CA ALA A 138 3.27 9.70 -4.05
C ALA A 138 3.94 11.02 -4.48
N SER A 139 5.27 11.16 -4.32
CA SER A 139 5.97 12.42 -4.48
C SER A 139 7.31 12.24 -5.19
N LEU A 140 7.40 12.69 -6.45
CA LEU A 140 8.62 12.53 -7.26
C LEU A 140 9.84 13.25 -6.66
N GLU A 141 9.64 14.47 -6.18
CA GLU A 141 10.67 15.28 -5.52
C GLU A 141 10.22 15.74 -4.15
N VAL A 142 11.14 15.72 -3.19
CA VAL A 142 10.86 16.08 -1.81
C VAL A 142 11.97 17.00 -1.25
N LYS A 143 11.60 17.82 -0.25
CA LYS A 143 12.54 18.61 0.54
C LYS A 143 13.01 17.80 1.75
N PRO A 144 14.17 18.15 2.38
CA PRO A 144 14.69 17.40 3.55
C PRO A 144 13.67 17.25 4.69
N LYS A 145 12.88 18.28 4.99
CA LYS A 145 11.81 18.24 6.01
C LYS A 145 10.71 17.24 5.69
N ILE A 146 10.49 16.91 4.41
CA ILE A 146 9.49 15.91 4.00
C ILE A 146 10.04 14.51 4.26
N LEU A 147 11.31 14.24 3.94
CA LEU A 147 11.98 12.98 4.29
C LEU A 147 11.99 12.75 5.82
N PHE A 148 12.29 13.79 6.58
CA PHE A 148 12.18 13.75 8.05
C PHE A 148 10.76 13.36 8.48
N GLN A 149 9.74 14.02 7.92
CA GLN A 149 8.34 13.69 8.24
C GLN A 149 7.96 12.27 7.82
N TYR A 150 8.51 11.75 6.71
CA TYR A 150 8.32 10.35 6.33
C TYR A 150 8.91 9.40 7.38
N GLY A 151 10.03 9.74 8.01
CA GLY A 151 10.58 9.00 9.15
C GLY A 151 9.60 8.91 10.31
N LEU A 152 9.00 10.03 10.69
CA LEU A 152 7.96 10.07 11.74
C LEU A 152 6.74 9.24 11.36
N MET A 153 6.25 9.40 10.12
CA MET A 153 5.07 8.68 9.63
C MET A 153 5.31 7.17 9.56
N GLY A 154 6.48 6.76 9.05
CA GLY A 154 6.84 5.35 8.95
C GLY A 154 7.05 4.69 10.31
N SER A 155 7.72 5.37 11.24
CA SER A 155 7.90 4.91 12.61
C SER A 155 6.55 4.65 13.28
N LYS A 156 5.61 5.60 13.18
CA LYS A 156 4.26 5.42 13.72
C LYS A 156 3.48 4.31 13.07
N LEU A 157 3.62 4.14 11.76
CA LEU A 157 2.98 3.02 11.08
C LEU A 157 3.54 1.67 11.56
N ALA A 158 4.86 1.56 11.74
CA ALA A 158 5.50 0.35 12.24
C ALA A 158 5.09 0.03 13.69
N GLU A 159 5.02 1.03 14.57
CA GLU A 159 4.50 0.87 15.94
C GLU A 159 3.07 0.30 15.92
N ILE A 160 2.19 0.86 15.08
CA ILE A 160 0.78 0.45 15.04
C ILE A 160 0.61 -0.94 14.39
N LEU A 161 1.26 -1.20 13.26
CA LEU A 161 1.05 -2.42 12.49
C LEU A 161 1.81 -3.63 13.05
N PHE A 162 3.05 -3.40 13.47
CA PHE A 162 3.97 -4.47 13.88
C PHE A 162 4.14 -4.56 15.38
N GLU A 163 3.59 -3.59 16.16
CA GLU A 163 3.70 -3.54 17.62
C GLU A 163 5.18 -3.49 18.07
N ILE A 164 6.02 -2.78 17.28
CA ILE A 164 7.43 -2.56 17.57
C ILE A 164 7.56 -1.26 18.36
N ASP A 165 8.04 -1.34 19.59
CA ASP A 165 8.41 -0.16 20.36
C ASP A 165 9.70 0.45 19.77
N ASN A 166 9.66 1.76 19.45
CA ASN A 166 10.81 2.54 18.94
C ASN A 166 11.45 1.93 17.67
N PRO A 167 10.72 1.85 16.54
CA PRO A 167 11.19 1.24 15.30
C PRO A 167 12.43 1.93 14.75
N ARG A 168 13.35 1.15 14.20
CA ARG A 168 14.57 1.64 13.53
C ARG A 168 14.22 2.27 12.20
N VAL A 169 14.64 3.53 12.00
CA VAL A 169 14.40 4.29 10.76
C VAL A 169 15.71 4.44 10.00
N GLY A 170 15.74 3.99 8.74
CA GLY A 170 16.87 4.14 7.82
C GLY A 170 16.55 5.05 6.64
N LEU A 171 17.48 5.94 6.29
CA LEU A 171 17.39 6.77 5.09
C LEU A 171 18.03 6.03 3.91
N LEU A 172 17.21 5.66 2.91
CA LEU A 172 17.70 4.96 1.73
C LEU A 172 18.67 5.84 0.93
N ASN A 173 19.85 5.30 0.67
CA ASN A 173 20.93 6.04 0.03
C ASN A 173 21.77 5.11 -0.87
N ASN A 174 22.73 5.67 -1.59
CA ASN A 174 23.68 4.96 -2.46
C ASN A 174 24.97 4.53 -1.74
N GLY A 175 25.02 4.65 -0.41
CA GLY A 175 26.13 4.25 0.46
C GLY A 175 25.81 4.62 1.90
N GLU A 176 26.48 3.95 2.84
CA GLU A 176 26.22 4.12 4.29
C GLU A 176 26.91 5.36 4.88
N GLU A 177 27.95 5.88 4.21
CA GLU A 177 28.75 6.98 4.74
C GLU A 177 27.97 8.30 4.73
N LEU A 178 28.28 9.17 5.68
CA LEU A 178 27.64 10.49 5.86
C LEU A 178 27.78 11.40 4.62
N THR A 179 28.79 11.19 3.81
CA THR A 179 29.08 11.98 2.61
C THR A 179 28.27 11.56 1.39
N LYS A 180 27.58 10.44 1.45
CA LYS A 180 26.80 9.88 0.34
C LYS A 180 25.43 10.56 0.19
N GLY A 181 24.86 10.39 -1.01
CA GLY A 181 23.55 10.96 -1.36
C GLY A 181 23.62 12.35 -1.97
N ARG A 182 22.48 12.78 -2.43
CA ARG A 182 22.25 14.15 -2.93
C ARG A 182 22.18 15.12 -1.75
N GLU A 183 22.17 16.39 -2.01
CA GLU A 183 22.07 17.42 -0.95
C GLU A 183 20.78 17.28 -0.11
N VAL A 184 19.71 16.76 -0.71
CA VAL A 184 18.44 16.53 0.01
C VAL A 184 18.58 15.42 1.06
N GLU A 185 19.25 14.31 0.75
CA GLU A 185 19.50 13.23 1.71
C GLU A 185 20.47 13.66 2.80
N LYS A 186 21.55 14.36 2.47
CA LYS A 186 22.51 14.88 3.47
C LYS A 186 21.84 15.83 4.47
N ALA A 187 20.98 16.73 3.95
CA ALA A 187 20.24 17.65 4.82
C ALA A 187 19.16 16.93 5.64
N ALA A 188 18.50 15.90 5.07
CA ALA A 188 17.54 15.07 5.80
C ALA A 188 18.21 14.23 6.88
N TYR A 189 19.40 13.68 6.59
CA TYR A 189 20.20 12.92 7.56
C TYR A 189 20.40 13.72 8.84
N LYS A 190 20.79 15.00 8.73
CA LYS A 190 20.98 15.87 9.89
C LYS A 190 19.69 16.02 10.71
N LEU A 191 18.56 16.29 10.04
CA LEU A 191 17.26 16.44 10.72
C LEU A 191 16.84 15.15 11.45
N LEU A 192 17.10 13.97 10.83
CA LEU A 192 16.80 12.67 11.41
C LEU A 192 17.71 12.37 12.61
N SER A 193 19.00 12.66 12.51
CA SER A 193 19.98 12.45 13.59
C SER A 193 19.72 13.33 14.80
N ASP A 194 19.23 14.57 14.59
CA ASP A 194 18.94 15.52 15.65
C ASP A 194 17.55 15.28 16.30
N SER A 195 16.81 14.26 15.85
CA SER A 195 15.44 13.96 16.31
C SER A 195 15.39 12.88 17.39
N SER A 196 14.19 12.64 17.92
CA SER A 196 13.90 11.56 18.86
C SER A 196 13.67 10.19 18.18
N LEU A 197 13.73 10.12 16.85
CA LEU A 197 13.60 8.86 16.12
C LEU A 197 14.79 7.93 16.39
N ASN A 198 14.55 6.63 16.44
CA ASN A 198 15.60 5.62 16.42
C ASN A 198 16.22 5.53 15.02
N PHE A 199 16.94 6.59 14.64
CA PHE A 199 17.55 6.71 13.33
C PHE A 199 18.85 5.92 13.25
N VAL A 200 18.92 4.95 12.33
CA VAL A 200 20.08 4.05 12.16
C VAL A 200 21.05 4.52 11.06
N GLY A 201 20.83 5.71 10.51
CA GLY A 201 21.70 6.29 9.48
C GLY A 201 21.25 5.94 8.06
N ASN A 202 22.19 6.08 7.10
CA ASN A 202 21.98 5.68 5.72
C ASN A 202 21.89 4.14 5.61
N VAL A 203 20.99 3.69 4.74
CA VAL A 203 20.81 2.28 4.39
C VAL A 203 20.80 2.12 2.88
N GLU A 204 21.23 0.98 2.39
CA GLU A 204 21.25 0.68 0.97
C GLU A 204 20.11 -0.29 0.58
N GLY A 205 19.83 -0.42 -0.72
CA GLY A 205 18.80 -1.33 -1.22
C GLY A 205 18.98 -2.80 -0.81
N ARG A 206 20.24 -3.25 -0.60
CA ARG A 206 20.53 -4.60 -0.11
C ARG A 206 20.11 -4.85 1.35
N ASP A 207 19.96 -3.79 2.11
CA ASP A 207 19.67 -3.85 3.56
C ASP A 207 18.20 -4.20 3.85
N PHE A 208 17.32 -4.13 2.85
CA PHE A 208 15.96 -4.66 2.97
C PHE A 208 15.95 -6.14 3.36
N ALA A 209 16.85 -6.94 2.75
CA ALA A 209 16.94 -8.36 3.03
C ALA A 209 17.51 -8.68 4.43
N ASN A 210 18.29 -7.75 5.00
CA ASN A 210 19.03 -7.95 6.24
C ASN A 210 18.36 -7.34 7.48
N ASN A 211 17.16 -6.79 7.33
CA ASN A 211 16.41 -6.13 8.43
C ASN A 211 17.24 -5.08 9.19
N LYS A 212 18.06 -4.30 8.49
CA LYS A 212 18.89 -3.25 9.09
C LYS A 212 18.04 -2.14 9.71
N ALA A 213 16.86 -1.89 9.13
CA ALA A 213 15.87 -0.97 9.65
C ALA A 213 14.45 -1.61 9.58
N ASP A 214 13.53 -1.11 10.38
CA ASP A 214 12.12 -1.50 10.36
C ASP A 214 11.32 -0.58 9.43
N VAL A 215 11.87 0.60 9.17
CA VAL A 215 11.32 1.65 8.30
C VAL A 215 12.42 2.16 7.38
N PHE A 216 12.18 2.09 6.08
CA PHE A 216 13.07 2.65 5.05
C PHE A 216 12.37 3.85 4.40
N ILE A 217 13.04 5.01 4.38
CA ILE A 217 12.48 6.23 3.81
C ILE A 217 13.29 6.74 2.62
N THR A 218 12.58 7.26 1.61
CA THR A 218 13.16 7.84 0.40
C THR A 218 12.15 8.80 -0.26
N ASP A 219 12.53 9.44 -1.37
CA ASP A 219 11.58 10.13 -2.25
C ASP A 219 10.76 9.12 -3.07
N GLY A 220 9.59 9.55 -3.58
CA GLY A 220 8.68 8.65 -4.27
C GLY A 220 9.16 8.21 -5.65
N PHE A 221 10.07 8.94 -6.30
CA PHE A 221 10.68 8.47 -7.55
C PHE A 221 11.60 7.28 -7.29
N THR A 222 12.57 7.45 -6.39
CA THR A 222 13.48 6.38 -5.97
C THR A 222 12.70 5.20 -5.41
N GLY A 223 11.72 5.49 -4.57
CA GLY A 223 10.89 4.46 -3.93
C GLY A 223 10.09 3.63 -4.93
N ASN A 224 9.47 4.26 -5.92
CA ASN A 224 8.73 3.51 -6.94
C ASN A 224 9.65 2.65 -7.82
N VAL A 225 10.83 3.15 -8.18
CA VAL A 225 11.83 2.37 -8.92
C VAL A 225 12.27 1.15 -8.11
N VAL A 226 12.59 1.32 -6.84
CA VAL A 226 12.99 0.21 -5.94
C VAL A 226 11.84 -0.80 -5.82
N LEU A 227 10.62 -0.36 -5.54
CA LEU A 227 9.46 -1.24 -5.40
C LEU A 227 9.23 -2.06 -6.69
N LYS A 228 9.22 -1.41 -7.85
CA LYS A 228 9.02 -2.09 -9.15
C LYS A 228 10.16 -3.05 -9.48
N THR A 229 11.39 -2.72 -9.11
CA THR A 229 12.54 -3.62 -9.27
C THR A 229 12.39 -4.86 -8.38
N MET A 230 11.99 -4.69 -7.11
CA MET A 230 11.73 -5.81 -6.20
C MET A 230 10.60 -6.71 -6.70
N GLU A 231 9.48 -6.12 -7.13
CA GLU A 231 8.34 -6.86 -7.71
C GLU A 231 8.76 -7.64 -8.96
N GLY A 232 9.49 -7.01 -9.88
CA GLY A 232 9.99 -7.64 -11.10
C GLY A 232 10.96 -8.78 -10.81
N THR A 233 11.88 -8.59 -9.88
CA THR A 233 12.84 -9.61 -9.45
C THR A 233 12.15 -10.80 -8.80
N ALA A 234 11.19 -10.57 -7.92
CA ALA A 234 10.39 -11.62 -7.27
C ALA A 234 9.60 -12.44 -8.30
N LYS A 235 9.00 -11.76 -9.30
CA LYS A 235 8.28 -12.42 -10.41
C LYS A 235 9.23 -13.25 -11.27
N LEU A 236 10.40 -12.72 -11.63
CA LEU A 236 11.41 -13.45 -12.38
C LEU A 236 11.85 -14.72 -11.63
N GLN A 237 12.23 -14.60 -10.36
CA GLN A 237 12.62 -15.75 -9.53
C GLN A 237 11.50 -16.80 -9.43
N SER A 238 10.25 -16.36 -9.21
CA SER A 238 9.09 -17.25 -9.15
C SER A 238 8.89 -18.03 -10.46
N ASN A 239 9.09 -17.37 -11.61
CA ASN A 239 8.98 -18.01 -12.92
C ASN A 239 10.11 -19.02 -13.17
N LEU A 240 11.36 -18.65 -12.87
CA LEU A 240 12.51 -19.56 -12.99
C LEU A 240 12.34 -20.81 -12.12
N PHE A 241 11.84 -20.67 -10.88
CA PHE A 241 11.52 -21.84 -10.04
C PHE A 241 10.41 -22.72 -10.65
N LYS A 242 9.36 -22.10 -11.20
CA LYS A 242 8.28 -22.86 -11.86
C LYS A 242 8.80 -23.61 -13.08
N GLU A 243 9.61 -22.98 -13.91
CA GLU A 243 10.22 -23.60 -15.10
C GLU A 243 11.16 -24.75 -14.71
N ALA A 244 12.08 -24.53 -13.78
CA ALA A 244 12.99 -25.57 -13.29
C ALA A 244 12.27 -26.82 -12.73
N LEU A 245 11.05 -26.63 -12.18
CA LEU A 245 10.24 -27.73 -11.65
C LEU A 245 9.27 -28.34 -12.69
N LYS A 246 9.15 -27.75 -13.89
CA LYS A 246 8.16 -28.18 -14.90
C LYS A 246 8.68 -29.32 -15.77
N ASP A 247 9.96 -29.32 -16.10
CA ASP A 247 10.58 -30.21 -17.09
C ASP A 247 11.24 -31.47 -16.50
N ASN A 248 10.89 -31.83 -15.26
CA ASN A 248 11.54 -32.96 -14.58
C ASN A 248 10.71 -34.25 -14.74
N LEU A 249 11.33 -35.28 -15.32
CA LEU A 249 10.75 -36.63 -15.47
C LEU A 249 10.31 -37.29 -14.13
N PHE A 250 10.85 -36.79 -13.00
CA PHE A 250 10.60 -37.33 -11.65
C PHE A 250 9.57 -36.50 -10.86
N LYS A 251 8.44 -36.10 -11.47
CA LYS A 251 7.39 -35.29 -10.85
C LYS A 251 6.97 -35.72 -9.43
N PRO A 252 6.86 -37.04 -9.09
CA PRO A 252 6.50 -37.46 -7.73
C PRO A 252 7.57 -37.09 -6.67
N LEU A 253 8.85 -37.18 -7.03
CA LEU A 253 9.98 -36.84 -6.15
C LEU A 253 10.10 -35.34 -5.87
N LEU A 254 9.44 -34.48 -6.69
CA LEU A 254 9.42 -33.03 -6.52
C LEU A 254 8.36 -32.54 -5.50
N ILE A 255 7.47 -33.41 -5.02
CA ILE A 255 6.44 -33.02 -4.04
C ILE A 255 7.08 -32.51 -2.73
N PRO A 256 8.07 -33.18 -2.13
CA PRO A 256 8.78 -32.68 -0.95
C PRO A 256 9.49 -31.35 -1.23
N VAL A 257 10.13 -31.21 -2.39
CA VAL A 257 10.82 -29.97 -2.79
C VAL A 257 9.84 -28.82 -2.96
N LYS A 258 8.70 -29.02 -3.61
CA LYS A 258 7.63 -28.01 -3.72
C LYS A 258 7.10 -27.61 -2.35
N LYS A 259 6.95 -28.57 -1.42
CA LYS A 259 6.52 -28.31 -0.05
C LYS A 259 7.56 -27.49 0.73
N ALA A 260 8.84 -27.81 0.58
CA ALA A 260 9.95 -27.09 1.20
C ALA A 260 10.10 -25.67 0.64
N LEU A 261 9.88 -25.44 -0.67
CA LEU A 261 9.95 -24.14 -1.32
C LEU A 261 8.68 -23.29 -1.14
N LYS A 262 7.60 -23.87 -0.62
CA LYS A 262 6.34 -23.15 -0.42
C LYS A 262 6.48 -21.90 0.45
N PRO A 263 7.20 -21.90 1.59
CA PRO A 263 7.40 -20.68 2.40
C PRO A 263 8.11 -19.57 1.60
N VAL A 264 9.11 -19.92 0.79
CA VAL A 264 9.83 -18.96 -0.07
C VAL A 264 8.91 -18.40 -1.15
N SER A 265 8.16 -19.27 -1.84
CA SER A 265 7.15 -18.85 -2.83
C SER A 265 6.07 -17.99 -2.20
N ASP A 266 5.67 -18.29 -0.99
CA ASP A 266 4.67 -17.54 -0.23
C ASP A 266 5.20 -16.16 0.21
N LEU A 267 6.47 -16.05 0.54
CA LEU A 267 7.14 -14.78 0.88
C LEU A 267 7.27 -13.87 -0.35
N LEU A 268 7.63 -14.45 -1.48
CA LEU A 268 7.81 -13.75 -2.76
C LEU A 268 6.48 -13.48 -3.50
N ASN A 269 5.35 -13.97 -2.97
CA ASN A 269 4.06 -13.81 -3.64
C ASN A 269 3.48 -12.42 -3.36
N PRO A 270 3.41 -11.53 -4.36
CA PRO A 270 2.85 -10.19 -4.18
C PRO A 270 1.37 -10.22 -3.74
N ASP A 271 0.62 -11.28 -4.04
CA ASP A 271 -0.79 -11.41 -3.62
C ASP A 271 -0.98 -11.48 -2.10
N LYS A 272 0.08 -11.69 -1.31
CA LYS A 272 -0.02 -11.78 0.14
C LYS A 272 0.14 -10.44 0.88
N THR A 273 0.82 -9.47 0.26
CA THR A 273 1.18 -8.18 0.88
C THR A 273 0.59 -6.97 0.16
N ASN A 274 -0.43 -7.16 -0.63
CA ASN A 274 -0.93 -6.27 -1.69
C ASN A 274 -1.73 -5.05 -1.23
N ALA A 275 -1.36 -4.36 -0.15
CA ALA A 275 -1.92 -3.05 0.10
C ALA A 275 -0.86 -2.09 0.61
N SER A 276 -0.70 -0.97 -0.08
CA SER A 276 0.04 0.19 0.41
C SER A 276 -0.92 1.13 1.14
N TYR A 277 -0.46 1.75 2.20
CA TYR A 277 -1.24 2.75 2.94
C TYR A 277 -0.95 4.15 2.41
N LEU A 278 -1.99 4.91 2.10
CA LEU A 278 -1.88 6.34 1.86
C LEU A 278 -1.87 7.08 3.20
N LEU A 279 -0.70 7.51 3.63
CA LEU A 279 -0.51 8.21 4.91
C LEU A 279 -0.69 9.71 4.77
N GLY A 280 -1.16 10.36 5.82
CA GLY A 280 -1.25 11.82 5.91
C GLY A 280 -2.54 12.42 5.34
N VAL A 281 -3.55 11.62 5.05
CA VAL A 281 -4.92 12.06 4.68
C VAL A 281 -5.91 11.76 5.81
N ASN A 282 -7.04 12.48 5.87
CA ASN A 282 -8.07 12.31 6.89
C ASN A 282 -8.96 11.09 6.61
N GLY A 283 -8.37 9.90 6.58
CA GLY A 283 -9.09 8.64 6.35
C GLY A 283 -8.12 7.47 6.15
N VAL A 284 -8.59 6.26 6.39
CA VAL A 284 -7.83 5.04 6.05
C VAL A 284 -8.04 4.76 4.56
N VAL A 285 -6.99 4.96 3.77
CA VAL A 285 -6.99 4.68 2.33
C VAL A 285 -5.88 3.71 2.01
N THR A 286 -6.23 2.62 1.35
CA THR A 286 -5.27 1.60 0.92
C THR A 286 -5.35 1.39 -0.59
N ILE A 287 -4.20 1.10 -1.17
CA ILE A 287 -4.02 0.98 -2.61
C ILE A 287 -3.47 -0.42 -2.91
N GLY A 288 -4.20 -1.18 -3.71
CA GLY A 288 -3.77 -2.46 -4.26
C GLY A 288 -3.02 -2.29 -5.58
N HIS A 289 -2.53 -3.38 -6.12
CA HIS A 289 -1.89 -3.41 -7.44
C HIS A 289 -2.94 -3.55 -8.56
N GLY A 290 -2.77 -2.86 -9.70
CA GLY A 290 -3.71 -2.92 -10.82
C GLY A 290 -3.95 -4.34 -11.34
N SER A 291 -2.92 -5.19 -11.38
CA SER A 291 -3.02 -6.59 -11.80
C SER A 291 -3.53 -7.56 -10.71
N SER A 292 -4.18 -7.05 -9.67
CA SER A 292 -4.67 -7.85 -8.54
C SER A 292 -5.78 -8.80 -8.97
N ASN A 293 -5.62 -10.09 -8.65
CA ASN A 293 -6.69 -11.08 -8.74
C ASN A 293 -7.59 -11.06 -7.48
N GLN A 294 -8.69 -11.82 -7.48
CA GLN A 294 -9.64 -11.88 -6.36
C GLN A 294 -8.98 -12.21 -5.00
N ARG A 295 -7.93 -13.02 -4.99
CA ARG A 295 -7.20 -13.36 -3.75
C ARG A 295 -6.42 -12.16 -3.21
N ALA A 296 -5.76 -11.42 -4.09
CA ALA A 296 -5.04 -10.19 -3.76
C ALA A 296 -6.02 -9.10 -3.27
N ILE A 297 -7.13 -8.90 -3.97
CA ILE A 297 -8.21 -7.98 -3.56
C ILE A 297 -8.72 -8.33 -2.16
N LYS A 298 -9.10 -9.60 -1.94
CA LYS A 298 -9.55 -10.07 -0.61
C LYS A 298 -8.52 -9.74 0.48
N ASN A 299 -7.24 -10.02 0.22
CA ASN A 299 -6.18 -9.77 1.19
C ASN A 299 -5.99 -8.27 1.43
N GLY A 300 -6.03 -7.44 0.38
CA GLY A 300 -5.98 -5.98 0.48
C GLY A 300 -7.12 -5.41 1.33
N ILE A 301 -8.35 -5.86 1.11
CA ILE A 301 -9.52 -5.46 1.93
C ILE A 301 -9.31 -5.85 3.40
N LYS A 302 -8.81 -7.06 3.68
CA LYS A 302 -8.49 -7.49 5.06
C LYS A 302 -7.37 -6.67 5.70
N TYR A 303 -6.39 -6.26 4.91
CA TYR A 303 -5.32 -5.37 5.35
C TYR A 303 -5.88 -3.99 5.74
N THR A 304 -6.82 -3.48 4.94
CA THR A 304 -7.55 -2.25 5.22
C THR A 304 -8.35 -2.36 6.53
N ALA A 305 -9.03 -3.48 6.76
CA ALA A 305 -9.78 -3.73 8.00
C ALA A 305 -8.88 -3.66 9.24
N ARG A 306 -7.69 -4.26 9.20
CA ARG A 306 -6.73 -4.22 10.32
C ARG A 306 -6.32 -2.81 10.72
N ALA A 307 -6.19 -1.90 9.75
CA ALA A 307 -5.86 -0.51 10.06
C ALA A 307 -6.97 0.21 10.82
N ILE A 308 -8.24 -0.12 10.52
CA ILE A 308 -9.38 0.42 11.26
C ILE A 308 -9.38 -0.15 12.69
N ASP A 309 -9.23 -1.46 12.84
CA ASP A 309 -9.27 -2.15 14.14
C ASP A 309 -8.16 -1.66 15.09
N LYS A 310 -7.01 -1.28 14.55
CA LYS A 310 -5.89 -0.71 15.31
C LYS A 310 -6.03 0.80 15.59
N GLU A 311 -7.18 1.41 15.27
CA GLU A 311 -7.45 2.84 15.45
C GLU A 311 -6.38 3.73 14.80
N PHE A 312 -5.93 3.30 13.60
CA PHE A 312 -4.78 3.88 12.91
C PHE A 312 -4.84 5.40 12.83
N ILE A 313 -5.96 5.98 12.36
CA ILE A 313 -6.07 7.44 12.14
C ILE A 313 -5.91 8.23 13.44
N SER A 314 -6.58 7.82 14.52
CA SER A 314 -6.52 8.54 15.80
C SER A 314 -5.13 8.48 16.44
N LYS A 315 -4.52 7.28 16.47
CA LYS A 315 -3.17 7.09 17.01
C LYS A 315 -2.13 7.84 16.18
N PHE A 316 -2.22 7.75 14.86
CA PHE A 316 -1.31 8.42 13.93
C PHE A 316 -1.39 9.95 14.04
N THR A 317 -2.61 10.52 14.04
CA THR A 317 -2.82 11.98 14.15
C THR A 317 -2.28 12.52 15.48
N ASN A 318 -2.58 11.85 16.59
CA ASN A 318 -2.11 12.29 17.91
C ASN A 318 -0.58 12.33 18.01
N SER A 319 0.09 11.36 17.42
CA SER A 319 1.56 11.26 17.46
C SER A 319 2.26 12.31 16.61
N ILE A 320 1.77 12.60 15.41
CA ILE A 320 2.36 13.60 14.51
C ILE A 320 2.21 15.03 15.08
N ASN A 321 1.13 15.31 15.83
CA ASN A 321 0.93 16.63 16.44
C ASN A 321 1.77 16.85 17.72
N GLN A 322 2.39 15.81 18.27
CA GLN A 322 3.25 15.87 19.45
C GLN A 322 4.74 15.93 19.10
N SER A 323 5.12 15.71 17.85
CA SER A 323 6.48 15.73 17.31
C SER A 323 6.76 17.04 16.59
#